data_5810b4b9a38b2833ebbce2873ae04887
#
_entry.id   5810b4b9a38b2833ebbce2873ae04887
#
_cell.length_a   1.000
_cell.length_b   1.000
_cell.length_c   1.000
_cell.angle_alpha   90.00
_cell.angle_beta   90.00
_cell.angle_gamma   90.00
#
_symmetry.space_group_name_H-M   'P 1'
#
loop_
_entity.id
_entity.type
_entity.pdbx_description
1 polymer ?
#
loop_
_entity_poly.entity_id
_entity_poly.type
_entity_poly.pdbx_seq_one_letter_code
_entity_poly.pdbx_strand_id
1 'polypeptide(L)' 'MKRGDRVSWTYQGKRTYGVVTSIGGKRATIKSPTGGTITRVGTDDDPIVRIKSESTGNPVLKTRSQLRPAPKRGR' A
#
# COMPACT_ATOMS: atom_id res chain seq x y z
N MET A 1 2.97 -10.34 -6.22
CA MET A 1 2.25 -9.59 -5.17
C MET A 1 0.76 -9.77 -5.36
N LYS A 2 0.05 -10.10 -4.32
CA LYS A 2 -1.38 -10.36 -4.41
C LYS A 2 -2.06 -10.01 -3.09
N ARG A 3 -3.38 -10.02 -3.10
CA ARG A 3 -4.18 -9.75 -1.90
C ARG A 3 -3.78 -10.70 -0.77
N GLY A 4 -3.58 -10.12 0.41
CA GLY A 4 -3.15 -10.86 1.60
C GLY A 4 -1.65 -10.92 1.79
N ASP A 5 -0.86 -10.51 0.79
CA ASP A 5 0.58 -10.49 0.92
C ASP A 5 1.03 -9.36 1.86
N ARG A 6 2.06 -9.64 2.63
CA ARG A 6 2.68 -8.61 3.45
C ARG A 6 3.72 -7.87 2.61
N VAL A 7 3.70 -6.55 2.69
CA VAL A 7 4.62 -5.69 1.93
C VAL A 7 5.21 -4.64 2.84
N SER A 8 6.27 -4.01 2.37
CA SER A 8 6.90 -2.91 3.09
C SER A 8 7.20 -1.76 2.14
N TRP A 9 7.30 -0.58 2.72
CA TRP A 9 7.69 0.64 2.02
C TRP A 9 8.38 1.57 3.01
N THR A 10 9.05 2.59 2.50
CA THR A 10 9.71 3.58 3.34
C THR A 10 8.81 4.80 3.49
N TYR A 11 8.59 5.22 4.73
CA TYR A 11 7.81 6.38 5.05
C TYR A 11 8.56 7.22 6.07
N GLN A 12 8.91 8.45 5.69
CA GLN A 12 9.64 9.39 6.54
C GLN A 12 10.92 8.78 7.13
N GLY A 13 11.66 8.05 6.30
CA GLY A 13 12.92 7.44 6.71
C GLY A 13 12.79 6.14 7.49
N LYS A 14 11.57 5.67 7.71
CA LYS A 14 11.33 4.43 8.45
C LYS A 14 10.66 3.40 7.57
N ARG A 15 11.02 2.14 7.75
CA ARG A 15 10.37 1.05 7.03
C ARG A 15 9.02 0.77 7.69
N THR A 16 7.98 0.76 6.88
CA THR A 16 6.61 0.53 7.32
C THR A 16 6.09 -0.74 6.65
N TYR A 17 5.27 -1.48 7.35
CA TYR A 17 4.70 -2.73 6.86
C TYR A 17 3.19 -2.65 6.77
N GLY A 18 2.63 -3.43 5.86
CA GLY A 18 1.19 -3.54 5.73
C GLY A 18 0.81 -4.78 4.93
N VAL A 19 -0.49 -5.00 4.81
CA VAL A 19 -1.04 -6.15 4.09
C VAL A 19 -1.84 -5.65 2.90
N VAL A 20 -1.60 -6.26 1.74
CA VAL A 20 -2.30 -5.90 0.51
C VAL A 20 -3.77 -6.28 0.64
N THR A 21 -4.65 -5.31 0.40
CA THR A 21 -6.10 -5.54 0.40
C THR A 21 -6.67 -5.63 -1.01
N SER A 22 -6.06 -4.95 -1.97
CA SER A 22 -6.42 -5.11 -3.37
C SER A 22 -5.30 -4.60 -4.26
N ILE A 23 -5.26 -5.08 -5.50
CA ILE A 23 -4.27 -4.69 -6.50
C ILE A 23 -4.99 -4.41 -7.80
N GLY A 24 -4.57 -3.36 -8.48
CA GLY A 24 -5.06 -3.02 -9.79
C GLY A 24 -5.73 -1.67 -9.83
N GLY A 25 -6.11 -1.28 -11.02
CA GLY A 25 -6.72 0.02 -11.26
C GLY A 25 -5.71 1.04 -11.73
N LYS A 26 -6.17 1.94 -12.60
CA LYS A 26 -5.34 3.00 -13.13
C LYS A 26 -5.37 4.23 -12.24
N ARG A 27 -6.38 4.33 -11.40
CA ARG A 27 -6.54 5.46 -10.49
C ARG A 27 -7.31 5.00 -9.26
N ALA A 28 -6.87 5.46 -8.11
CA ALA A 28 -7.57 5.18 -6.86
C ALA A 28 -7.48 6.38 -5.93
N THR A 29 -8.52 6.57 -5.13
CA THR A 29 -8.59 7.66 -4.18
C THR A 29 -9.03 7.11 -2.82
N ILE A 30 -8.34 7.55 -1.77
CA ILE A 30 -8.73 7.22 -0.40
C ILE A 30 -8.76 8.51 0.43
N LYS A 31 -9.46 8.45 1.55
CA LYS A 31 -9.43 9.55 2.51
C LYS A 31 -8.21 9.44 3.39
N SER A 32 -7.53 10.58 3.55
CA SER A 32 -6.42 10.67 4.49
C SER A 32 -6.95 10.71 5.92
N PRO A 33 -6.21 10.15 6.89
CA PRO A 33 -6.59 10.26 8.32
C PRO A 33 -6.69 11.71 8.80
N THR A 34 -6.04 12.64 8.11
CA THR A 34 -6.07 14.05 8.49
C THR A 34 -7.19 14.84 7.79
N GLY A 35 -8.07 14.16 7.07
CA GLY A 35 -9.25 14.77 6.47
C GLY A 35 -9.14 15.11 5.00
N GLY A 36 -7.96 15.02 4.40
CA GLY A 36 -7.78 15.22 2.98
C GLY A 36 -8.05 13.98 2.15
N THR A 37 -7.82 14.07 0.86
CA THR A 37 -7.89 12.91 -0.02
C THR A 37 -6.54 12.64 -0.65
N ILE A 38 -6.24 11.36 -0.87
CA ILE A 38 -5.02 10.93 -1.55
C ILE A 38 -5.44 10.21 -2.82
N THR A 39 -4.94 10.70 -3.96
CA THR A 39 -5.20 10.07 -5.25
C THR A 39 -3.87 9.58 -5.82
N ARG A 40 -3.87 8.35 -6.33
CA ARG A 40 -2.72 7.77 -7.01
C ARG A 40 -3.12 7.30 -8.40
N VAL A 41 -2.19 7.43 -9.32
CA VAL A 41 -2.39 6.97 -10.69
C VAL A 41 -1.35 5.88 -10.96
N GLY A 42 -1.81 4.75 -11.45
CA GLY A 42 -0.95 3.63 -11.82
C GLY A 42 -0.99 3.37 -13.32
N THR A 43 -0.17 2.42 -13.75
CA THR A 43 -0.15 1.96 -15.13
C THR A 43 -0.30 0.44 -15.15
N ASP A 44 -0.44 -0.13 -16.35
CA ASP A 44 -0.53 -1.59 -16.47
C ASP A 44 0.73 -2.28 -15.94
N ASP A 45 1.90 -1.64 -16.13
CA ASP A 45 3.17 -2.18 -15.65
C ASP A 45 3.41 -1.89 -14.17
N ASP A 46 2.74 -0.89 -13.63
CA ASP A 46 2.94 -0.45 -12.25
C ASP A 46 1.58 -0.14 -11.62
N PRO A 47 0.78 -1.17 -11.32
CA PRO A 47 -0.58 -0.98 -10.82
C PRO A 47 -0.61 -0.39 -9.42
N ILE A 48 -1.74 0.21 -9.08
CA ILE A 48 -1.97 0.72 -7.74
C ILE A 48 -2.24 -0.45 -6.80
N VAL A 49 -1.61 -0.41 -5.64
CA VAL A 49 -1.81 -1.41 -4.60
C VAL A 49 -2.43 -0.72 -3.39
N ARG A 50 -3.55 -1.23 -2.95
CA ARG A 50 -4.20 -0.78 -1.71
C ARG A 50 -3.70 -1.66 -0.57
N ILE A 51 -3.30 -1.01 0.50
CA ILE A 51 -2.65 -1.67 1.63
C ILE A 51 -3.28 -1.18 2.92
N LYS A 52 -3.38 -2.07 3.90
CA LYS A 52 -3.74 -1.69 5.26
C LYS A 52 -2.48 -1.65 6.10
N SER A 53 -2.14 -0.49 6.63
CA SER A 53 -0.95 -0.33 7.46
C SER A 53 -1.07 -1.14 8.74
N GLU A 54 -0.01 -1.87 9.09
CA GLU A 54 -0.01 -2.67 10.32
C GLU A 54 0.11 -1.80 11.57
N SER A 55 0.79 -0.67 11.46
CA SER A 55 1.04 0.19 12.63
C SER A 55 -0.17 1.04 13.00
N THR A 56 -0.95 1.49 12.02
CA THR A 56 -2.06 2.41 12.28
C THR A 56 -3.42 1.84 11.90
N GLY A 57 -3.45 0.80 11.07
CA GLY A 57 -4.71 0.27 10.53
C GLY A 57 -5.33 1.12 9.45
N ASN A 58 -4.69 2.20 9.05
CA ASN A 58 -5.19 3.11 8.04
C ASN A 58 -4.92 2.59 6.63
N PRO A 59 -5.79 2.92 5.65
CA PRO A 59 -5.52 2.53 4.27
C PRO A 59 -4.37 3.36 3.70
N VAL A 60 -3.58 2.72 2.83
CA VAL A 60 -2.45 3.34 2.16
C VAL A 60 -2.53 2.98 0.68
N LEU A 61 -2.23 3.94 -0.19
CA LEU A 61 -2.11 3.72 -1.62
C LEU A 61 -0.66 3.87 -2.04
N LYS A 62 -0.16 2.87 -2.74
CA LYS A 62 1.19 2.90 -3.33
C LYS A 62 1.12 2.22 -4.69
N THR A 63 2.06 2.55 -5.56
CA THR A 63 2.25 1.77 -6.77
C THR A 63 3.13 0.56 -6.45
N ARG A 64 3.00 -0.49 -7.25
CA ARG A 64 3.74 -1.72 -7.01
C ARG A 64 5.24 -1.48 -6.92
N SER A 65 5.79 -0.57 -7.73
CA SER A 65 7.22 -0.25 -7.73
C SER A 65 7.71 0.36 -6.42
N GLN A 66 6.81 0.96 -5.64
CA GLN A 66 7.15 1.57 -4.36
C GLN A 66 7.13 0.57 -3.20
N LEU A 67 6.72 -0.66 -3.47
CA LEU A 67 6.57 -1.69 -2.45
C LEU A 67 7.60 -2.78 -2.61
N ARG A 68 7.96 -3.40 -1.50
CA ARG A 68 8.81 -4.59 -1.48
C ARG A 68 8.09 -5.71 -0.75
N PRO A 69 8.27 -6.96 -1.21
CA PRO A 69 7.71 -8.09 -0.45
C PRO A 69 8.32 -8.13 0.94
N ALA A 70 7.50 -8.46 1.91
CA ALA A 70 7.96 -8.63 3.28
C ALA A 70 7.63 -10.04 3.75
N PRO A 71 8.43 -10.61 4.67
CA PRO A 71 8.11 -11.93 5.20
C PRO A 71 6.75 -11.92 5.89
N LYS A 72 6.05 -13.03 5.83
CA LYS A 72 4.79 -13.16 6.53
C LYS A 72 5.04 -13.01 8.03
N ARG A 73 4.12 -12.34 8.67
CA ARG A 73 4.19 -12.13 10.10
C ARG A 73 3.79 -13.41 10.83
N GLY A 74 4.49 -13.77 11.84
CA GLY A 74 4.19 -14.87 12.66
C GLY A 74 5.07 -16.05 12.44
N ARG A 75 5.07 -16.52 12.69
CA ARG A 75 5.69 -17.50 12.79
C ARG A 75 5.47 -18.46 12.42
#